data_83cd87a1dfda6a2a17410dd4982c1b96
#
_entry.id   83cd87a1dfda6a2a17410dd4982c1b96
#
_cell.length_a   1.000
_cell.length_b   1.000
_cell.length_c   1.000
_cell.angle_alpha   90.00
_cell.angle_beta   90.00
_cell.angle_gamma   90.00
#
_symmetry.space_group_name_H-M   'P 1'
#
loop_
_entity.id
_entity.type
_entity.pdbx_description
1 polymer ?
#
loop_
_entity_poly.entity_id
_entity_poly.type
_entity_poly.pdbx_seq_one_letter_code
_entity_poly.pdbx_strand_id
1 'polypeptide(L)'
;MFEFNDPALFVKGTADMFVFNIQTGDIEAYTDKIDTNNLTSSMNNGEVTGGLGSPVLINIPDSARFTGEVTAQDFSLKARQLQTGGTLSYNAAVMVAEEITATGTTLTVSQTPVAAYGESPDSTTYSCYVDNDKKNYGVDPTTKQVQGFTATTGQKYCVKYFANVASAQVLTIPATFTPGVKRIIIRMACYTAQGANRENSSFDGYLYIHIPYAQFIDGDAGVNGSQTEIATTTWTFSSLSYREAVKACSECALDTAVLGYMVYAPCGDRAQSVEGLVVVGGSVTVATSAQVQIPVYYVMPDNTIVTPNYADLTFESVADETATVSEEGVVEGVAQGNTTININITSRPEIKTTCAVEVTAA
;
A
#
# COMPACT_ATOMS: atom_id res chain seq x y z
N MET A 1 13.24 18.62 29.18
CA MET A 1 13.73 17.49 28.38
C MET A 1 12.48 16.71 28.06
N PHE A 2 11.97 16.82 26.84
CA PHE A 2 10.76 16.09 26.44
C PHE A 2 11.22 14.64 26.17
N GLU A 3 10.85 13.71 27.04
CA GLU A 3 10.97 12.30 26.73
C GLU A 3 9.87 11.97 25.73
N PHE A 4 10.25 11.79 24.47
CA PHE A 4 9.39 11.16 23.49
C PHE A 4 9.29 9.67 23.87
N ASN A 5 8.24 9.35 24.58
CA ASN A 5 7.93 7.96 24.96
C ASN A 5 7.10 7.28 23.89
N ASP A 6 7.32 7.66 22.63
CA ASP A 6 6.74 6.92 21.51
C ASP A 6 7.37 5.52 21.46
N PRO A 7 6.58 4.47 21.56
CA PRO A 7 7.11 3.13 21.38
C PRO A 7 7.75 3.09 20.00
N ALA A 8 9.06 2.77 19.95
CA ALA A 8 9.79 2.71 18.71
C ALA A 8 9.09 1.75 17.75
N LEU A 9 8.52 2.29 16.68
CA LEU A 9 7.87 1.55 15.62
C LEU A 9 8.94 1.01 14.68
N PHE A 10 8.99 -0.29 14.54
CA PHE A 10 9.88 -0.97 13.60
C PHE A 10 9.06 -1.43 12.41
N VAL A 11 9.35 -0.87 11.24
CA VAL A 11 8.79 -1.34 9.98
C VAL A 11 9.63 -2.51 9.51
N LYS A 12 9.05 -3.70 9.45
CA LYS A 12 9.74 -4.92 9.01
C LYS A 12 8.80 -5.73 8.12
N GLY A 13 9.37 -6.27 7.09
CA GLY A 13 8.73 -7.28 6.27
C GLY A 13 8.42 -6.80 4.86
N THR A 14 7.85 -7.72 4.13
CA THR A 14 7.37 -7.49 2.77
C THR A 14 6.20 -6.54 2.81
N ALA A 15 6.20 -5.60 1.90
CA ALA A 15 5.08 -4.70 1.68
C ALA A 15 4.10 -5.34 0.69
N ASP A 16 2.84 -4.94 0.79
CA ASP A 16 1.88 -5.14 -0.29
C ASP A 16 1.80 -3.84 -1.08
N MET A 17 1.67 -3.94 -2.40
CA MET A 17 1.46 -2.79 -3.25
C MET A 17 0.17 -2.91 -4.04
N PHE A 18 -0.63 -1.86 -3.99
CA PHE A 18 -1.87 -1.71 -4.74
C PHE A 18 -1.73 -0.56 -5.73
N VAL A 19 -2.08 -0.80 -6.98
CA VAL A 19 -2.11 0.21 -8.03
C VAL A 19 -3.55 0.43 -8.47
N PHE A 20 -4.02 1.66 -8.37
CA PHE A 20 -5.40 2.03 -8.67
C PHE A 20 -5.50 2.91 -9.90
N ASN A 21 -6.58 2.74 -10.62
CA ASN A 21 -7.02 3.71 -11.61
C ASN A 21 -7.49 4.99 -10.90
N ILE A 22 -6.95 6.14 -11.27
CA ILE A 22 -7.32 7.42 -10.65
C ILE A 22 -8.71 7.92 -11.02
N GLN A 23 -9.27 7.45 -12.14
CA GLN A 23 -10.57 7.88 -12.63
C GLN A 23 -11.71 7.03 -12.06
N THR A 24 -11.53 5.69 -12.04
CA THR A 24 -12.56 4.76 -11.58
C THR A 24 -12.41 4.38 -10.12
N GLY A 25 -11.20 4.47 -9.57
CA GLY A 25 -10.88 3.99 -8.22
C GLY A 25 -10.66 2.47 -8.12
N ASP A 26 -10.74 1.76 -9.25
CA ASP A 26 -10.55 0.30 -9.28
C ASP A 26 -9.09 -0.09 -9.09
N ILE A 27 -8.87 -1.25 -8.45
CA ILE A 27 -7.53 -1.86 -8.36
C ILE A 27 -7.17 -2.44 -9.74
N GLU A 28 -6.12 -1.92 -10.36
CA GLU A 28 -5.62 -2.41 -11.64
C GLU A 28 -4.52 -3.45 -11.49
N ALA A 29 -3.73 -3.37 -10.43
CA ALA A 29 -2.70 -4.35 -10.10
C ALA A 29 -2.51 -4.46 -8.58
N TYR A 30 -2.12 -5.63 -8.14
CA TYR A 30 -1.80 -5.94 -6.75
C TYR A 30 -0.63 -6.92 -6.72
N THR A 31 0.30 -6.73 -5.79
CA THR A 31 1.33 -7.72 -5.48
C THR A 31 1.58 -7.77 -3.98
N ASP A 32 1.67 -8.99 -3.45
CA ASP A 32 2.04 -9.32 -2.07
C ASP A 32 3.41 -10.02 -1.98
N LYS A 33 4.09 -10.15 -3.12
CA LYS A 33 5.36 -10.88 -3.25
C LYS A 33 6.54 -9.94 -3.35
N ILE A 34 6.49 -8.84 -2.60
CA ILE A 34 7.55 -7.84 -2.61
C ILE A 34 8.76 -8.38 -1.85
N ASP A 35 9.90 -8.37 -2.53
CA ASP A 35 11.20 -8.75 -1.96
C ASP A 35 11.88 -7.54 -1.33
N THR A 36 11.95 -6.45 -2.08
CA THR A 36 12.56 -5.20 -1.63
C THR A 36 11.71 -4.00 -1.98
N ASN A 37 11.73 -3.00 -1.11
CA ASN A 37 11.18 -1.69 -1.39
C ASN A 37 12.19 -0.61 -0.97
N ASN A 38 12.29 0.42 -1.79
CA ASN A 38 13.11 1.59 -1.51
C ASN A 38 12.29 2.84 -1.84
N LEU A 39 11.95 3.61 -0.81
CA LEU A 39 11.17 4.83 -0.94
C LEU A 39 12.07 6.00 -0.53
N THR A 40 12.29 6.91 -1.44
CA THR A 40 13.21 8.03 -1.24
C THR A 40 12.50 9.35 -1.48
N SER A 41 12.65 10.26 -0.53
CA SER A 41 12.29 11.66 -0.73
C SER A 41 13.55 12.48 -0.99
N SER A 42 13.52 13.32 -2.01
CA SER A 42 14.59 14.23 -2.36
C SER A 42 14.04 15.64 -2.55
N MET A 43 14.83 16.62 -2.14
CA MET A 43 14.52 18.04 -2.32
C MET A 43 15.72 18.73 -2.95
N ASN A 44 15.49 19.46 -4.02
CA ASN A 44 16.48 20.35 -4.60
C ASN A 44 16.36 21.73 -3.96
N ASN A 45 17.50 22.29 -3.59
CA ASN A 45 17.56 23.63 -3.03
C ASN A 45 18.33 24.54 -3.98
N GLY A 46 17.77 25.69 -4.27
CA GLY A 46 18.51 26.80 -4.89
C GLY A 46 19.29 27.54 -3.79
N GLU A 47 20.60 27.68 -3.99
CA GLU A 47 21.44 28.44 -3.05
C GLU A 47 21.62 29.87 -3.56
N VAL A 48 21.33 30.84 -2.71
CA VAL A 48 21.71 32.24 -2.96
C VAL A 48 22.98 32.54 -2.20
N THR A 49 24.05 32.84 -2.95
CA THR A 49 25.36 33.18 -2.40
C THR A 49 25.65 34.66 -2.58
N GLY A 50 26.38 35.26 -1.66
CA GLY A 50 26.76 36.67 -1.78
C GLY A 50 27.84 37.09 -0.79
N GLY A 51 28.46 38.24 -1.03
CA GLY A 51 29.50 38.79 -0.20
C GLY A 51 30.93 38.27 -0.50
N LEU A 52 31.89 38.76 0.28
CA LEU A 52 33.29 38.34 0.13
C LEU A 52 33.47 36.89 0.56
N GLY A 53 33.97 36.02 -0.35
CA GLY A 53 34.07 34.57 -0.09
C GLY A 53 32.82 33.76 -0.48
N SER A 54 31.80 34.42 -1.06
CA SER A 54 30.59 33.76 -1.56
C SER A 54 29.88 32.80 -0.58
N PRO A 55 29.67 33.18 0.71
CA PRO A 55 28.93 32.33 1.62
C PRO A 55 27.48 32.14 1.15
N VAL A 56 26.90 30.96 1.46
CA VAL A 56 25.47 30.73 1.23
C VAL A 56 24.67 31.59 2.18
N LEU A 57 23.87 32.51 1.64
CA LEU A 57 23.02 33.43 2.40
C LEU A 57 21.67 32.82 2.74
N ILE A 58 21.09 32.07 1.80
CA ILE A 58 19.78 31.42 1.97
C ILE A 58 19.68 30.21 1.03
N ASN A 59 19.06 29.15 1.52
CA ASN A 59 18.61 28.01 0.72
C ASN A 59 17.11 28.17 0.42
N ILE A 60 16.78 28.19 -0.85
CA ILE A 60 15.37 28.29 -1.31
C ILE A 60 14.99 26.90 -1.78
N PRO A 61 13.96 26.24 -1.15
CA PRO A 61 13.43 24.99 -1.66
C PRO A 61 12.87 25.19 -3.07
N ASP A 62 13.39 24.43 -4.05
CA ASP A 62 12.98 24.53 -5.46
C ASP A 62 11.98 23.45 -5.82
N SER A 63 12.36 22.18 -5.68
CA SER A 63 11.50 21.06 -6.01
C SER A 63 11.69 19.88 -5.09
N ALA A 64 10.58 19.28 -4.68
CA ALA A 64 10.59 18.01 -3.94
C ALA A 64 10.13 16.88 -4.84
N ARG A 65 10.72 15.70 -4.69
CA ARG A 65 10.32 14.46 -5.36
C ARG A 65 10.23 13.34 -4.35
N PHE A 66 9.25 12.49 -4.55
CA PHE A 66 9.14 11.22 -3.86
C PHE A 66 9.21 10.12 -4.93
N THR A 67 10.23 9.28 -4.86
CA THR A 67 10.46 8.17 -5.78
C THR A 67 10.41 6.86 -5.03
N GLY A 68 9.89 5.84 -5.68
CA GLY A 68 9.84 4.50 -5.13
C GLY A 68 10.31 3.47 -6.13
N GLU A 69 11.01 2.47 -5.61
CA GLU A 69 11.38 1.26 -6.32
C GLU A 69 10.90 0.07 -5.50
N VAL A 70 10.11 -0.80 -6.13
CA VAL A 70 9.55 -1.99 -5.51
C VAL A 70 9.86 -3.17 -6.40
N THR A 71 10.58 -4.17 -5.87
CA THR A 71 10.89 -5.40 -6.57
C THR A 71 10.01 -6.53 -6.05
N ALA A 72 9.26 -7.16 -6.94
CA ALA A 72 8.39 -8.29 -6.64
C ALA A 72 8.89 -9.57 -7.31
N GLN A 73 8.75 -10.70 -6.62
CA GLN A 73 9.10 -12.02 -7.13
C GLN A 73 7.95 -12.63 -7.94
N ASP A 74 7.38 -11.84 -8.84
CA ASP A 74 6.35 -12.27 -9.76
C ASP A 74 6.55 -11.64 -11.14
N PHE A 75 5.94 -12.27 -12.13
CA PHE A 75 5.87 -11.74 -13.49
C PHE A 75 4.41 -11.56 -13.88
N SER A 76 4.05 -10.35 -14.27
CA SER A 76 2.69 -10.03 -14.72
C SER A 76 2.73 -9.16 -15.97
N LEU A 77 2.05 -9.61 -17.03
CA LEU A 77 1.85 -8.80 -18.24
C LEU A 77 1.07 -7.51 -17.93
N LYS A 78 0.17 -7.55 -16.95
CA LYS A 78 -0.56 -6.36 -16.50
C LYS A 78 0.36 -5.33 -15.86
N ALA A 79 1.32 -5.79 -15.05
CA ALA A 79 2.37 -4.93 -14.50
C ALA A 79 3.16 -4.23 -15.61
N ARG A 80 3.58 -4.99 -16.62
CA ARG A 80 4.31 -4.46 -17.78
C ARG A 80 3.47 -3.48 -18.60
N GLN A 81 2.17 -3.75 -18.74
CA GLN A 81 1.25 -2.82 -19.38
C GLN A 81 1.25 -1.46 -18.67
N LEU A 82 1.17 -1.46 -17.34
CA LEU A 82 1.15 -0.23 -16.55
C LEU A 82 2.46 0.54 -16.62
N GLN A 83 3.60 -0.16 -16.69
CA GLN A 83 4.93 0.45 -16.82
C GLN A 83 5.19 1.06 -18.19
N THR A 84 4.78 0.37 -19.26
CA THR A 84 5.06 0.79 -20.63
C THR A 84 3.98 1.66 -21.25
N GLY A 85 2.76 1.65 -20.67
CA GLY A 85 1.58 2.25 -21.30
C GLY A 85 1.08 1.46 -22.50
N GLY A 86 1.47 0.18 -22.63
CA GLY A 86 1.09 -0.70 -23.72
C GLY A 86 -0.37 -1.16 -23.67
N THR A 87 -0.77 -1.90 -24.68
CA THR A 87 -2.12 -2.47 -24.79
C THR A 87 -2.05 -3.97 -24.56
N LEU A 88 -2.85 -4.48 -23.62
CA LEU A 88 -3.04 -5.90 -23.37
C LEU A 88 -4.27 -6.40 -24.13
N SER A 89 -4.10 -7.43 -24.95
CA SER A 89 -5.17 -8.07 -25.69
C SER A 89 -5.13 -9.59 -25.54
N TYR A 90 -6.22 -10.24 -25.89
CA TYR A 90 -6.37 -11.69 -25.84
C TYR A 90 -6.52 -12.27 -27.24
N ASN A 91 -6.50 -13.61 -27.36
CA ASN A 91 -6.62 -14.33 -28.61
C ASN A 91 -5.44 -14.06 -29.56
N ALA A 92 -4.29 -14.50 -29.16
CA ALA A 92 -3.03 -14.25 -29.87
C ALA A 92 -2.54 -15.45 -30.66
N ALA A 93 -1.82 -15.16 -31.72
CA ALA A 93 -1.07 -16.16 -32.47
C ALA A 93 0.13 -16.64 -31.63
N VAL A 94 0.14 -17.91 -31.28
CA VAL A 94 1.24 -18.55 -30.53
C VAL A 94 1.75 -19.74 -31.31
N MET A 95 3.04 -20.04 -31.16
CA MET A 95 3.60 -21.28 -31.68
C MET A 95 3.09 -22.46 -30.85
N VAL A 96 2.27 -23.29 -31.46
CA VAL A 96 1.78 -24.54 -30.86
C VAL A 96 2.60 -25.71 -31.37
N ALA A 97 2.81 -26.73 -30.52
CA ALA A 97 3.44 -27.97 -30.88
C ALA A 97 2.39 -29.09 -30.74
N GLU A 98 2.19 -29.84 -31.80
CA GLU A 98 1.19 -30.89 -31.85
C GLU A 98 1.83 -32.23 -32.30
N GLU A 99 1.57 -33.31 -31.56
CA GLU A 99 1.96 -34.67 -31.98
C GLU A 99 0.85 -35.27 -32.80
N ILE A 100 1.13 -35.55 -34.07
CA ILE A 100 0.19 -36.07 -35.06
C ILE A 100 0.60 -37.45 -35.48
N THR A 101 -0.28 -38.44 -35.36
CA THR A 101 -0.09 -39.76 -35.97
C THR A 101 -0.60 -39.73 -37.41
N ALA A 102 0.28 -39.94 -38.37
CA ALA A 102 -0.10 -39.91 -39.77
C ALA A 102 -1.07 -41.07 -40.14
N THR A 103 -2.23 -40.70 -40.64
CA THR A 103 -3.22 -41.69 -41.19
C THR A 103 -3.07 -41.95 -42.67
N GLY A 104 -2.18 -41.18 -43.32
CA GLY A 104 -1.87 -41.29 -44.76
C GLY A 104 -0.52 -40.65 -45.06
N THR A 105 -0.35 -40.17 -46.28
CA THR A 105 0.89 -39.49 -46.72
C THR A 105 0.94 -38.01 -46.43
N THR A 106 -0.17 -37.41 -45.91
CA THR A 106 -0.26 -35.99 -45.53
C THR A 106 -0.41 -35.85 -44.03
N LEU A 107 0.13 -34.75 -43.48
CA LEU A 107 -0.11 -34.35 -42.11
C LEU A 107 -1.16 -33.24 -42.08
N THR A 108 -2.16 -33.38 -41.23
CA THR A 108 -3.20 -32.36 -41.03
C THR A 108 -3.18 -31.92 -39.57
N VAL A 109 -2.98 -30.61 -39.32
CA VAL A 109 -2.97 -30.03 -37.98
C VAL A 109 -4.40 -29.81 -37.46
N SER A 110 -4.58 -29.84 -36.15
CA SER A 110 -5.91 -29.74 -35.54
C SER A 110 -6.47 -28.33 -35.55
N GLN A 111 -5.64 -27.34 -35.21
CA GLN A 111 -6.05 -25.96 -35.15
C GLN A 111 -5.89 -25.26 -36.51
N THR A 112 -6.56 -24.14 -36.70
CA THR A 112 -6.42 -23.34 -37.92
C THR A 112 -5.10 -22.57 -37.88
N PRO A 113 -4.16 -22.80 -38.81
CA PRO A 113 -2.91 -22.09 -38.89
C PRO A 113 -3.16 -20.60 -39.17
N VAL A 114 -2.34 -19.74 -38.57
CA VAL A 114 -2.33 -18.30 -38.78
C VAL A 114 -0.93 -17.79 -39.10
N ALA A 115 -0.84 -16.62 -39.70
CA ALA A 115 0.46 -16.01 -40.00
C ALA A 115 1.27 -15.77 -38.70
N ALA A 116 2.55 -16.11 -38.75
CA ALA A 116 3.48 -15.69 -37.69
C ALA A 116 3.67 -14.15 -37.73
N TYR A 117 4.20 -13.60 -36.64
CA TYR A 117 4.57 -12.19 -36.63
C TYR A 117 5.60 -11.90 -37.72
N GLY A 118 5.25 -10.98 -38.62
CA GLY A 118 6.09 -10.63 -39.77
C GLY A 118 5.79 -11.39 -41.06
N GLU A 119 4.91 -12.40 -41.02
CA GLU A 119 4.37 -13.03 -42.23
C GLU A 119 3.16 -12.27 -42.77
N SER A 120 2.94 -12.33 -44.09
CA SER A 120 1.75 -11.74 -44.68
C SER A 120 0.50 -12.55 -44.32
N PRO A 121 -0.55 -11.92 -43.77
CA PRO A 121 -1.80 -12.59 -43.45
C PRO A 121 -2.55 -13.10 -44.70
N ASP A 122 -2.20 -12.61 -45.90
CA ASP A 122 -2.80 -12.99 -47.17
C ASP A 122 -2.03 -14.13 -47.86
N SER A 123 -1.07 -14.72 -47.19
CA SER A 123 -0.29 -15.85 -47.73
C SER A 123 -1.17 -17.10 -47.85
N THR A 124 -0.99 -17.85 -48.93
CA THR A 124 -1.69 -19.11 -49.11
C THR A 124 -1.18 -20.25 -48.23
N THR A 125 -0.01 -20.06 -47.63
CA THR A 125 0.60 -21.01 -46.70
C THR A 125 1.36 -20.24 -45.62
N TYR A 126 1.33 -20.73 -44.38
CA TYR A 126 2.09 -20.20 -43.25
C TYR A 126 3.22 -21.13 -42.85
N SER A 127 4.24 -20.58 -42.20
CA SER A 127 5.40 -21.37 -41.78
C SER A 127 5.03 -22.39 -40.72
N CYS A 128 5.46 -23.66 -40.95
CA CYS A 128 5.46 -24.68 -39.94
C CYS A 128 6.77 -25.44 -39.91
N TYR A 129 7.09 -26.08 -38.80
CA TYR A 129 8.31 -26.83 -38.58
C TYR A 129 7.96 -28.30 -38.23
N VAL A 130 8.51 -29.24 -38.95
CA VAL A 130 8.37 -30.67 -38.65
C VAL A 130 9.63 -31.14 -37.93
N ASP A 131 9.52 -31.46 -36.66
CA ASP A 131 10.65 -31.74 -35.76
C ASP A 131 11.42 -33.01 -36.18
N ASN A 132 10.70 -34.02 -36.66
CA ASN A 132 11.28 -35.27 -37.10
C ASN A 132 12.21 -35.12 -38.33
N ASP A 133 11.90 -34.16 -39.19
CA ASP A 133 12.70 -33.88 -40.42
C ASP A 133 13.62 -32.66 -40.24
N LYS A 134 13.45 -31.92 -39.15
CA LYS A 134 14.23 -30.69 -38.81
C LYS A 134 14.20 -29.63 -39.91
N LYS A 135 13.08 -29.49 -40.61
CA LYS A 135 12.90 -28.55 -41.72
C LYS A 135 11.61 -27.74 -41.56
N ASN A 136 11.65 -26.56 -42.20
CA ASN A 136 10.48 -25.73 -42.37
C ASN A 136 9.69 -26.13 -43.61
N TYR A 137 8.38 -26.14 -43.47
CA TYR A 137 7.39 -26.43 -44.49
C TYR A 137 6.32 -25.31 -44.48
N GLY A 138 5.43 -25.33 -45.44
CA GLY A 138 4.22 -24.52 -45.44
C GLY A 138 3.04 -25.31 -44.86
N VAL A 139 2.16 -24.66 -44.14
CA VAL A 139 0.86 -25.22 -43.76
C VAL A 139 -0.25 -24.35 -44.33
N ASP A 140 -1.20 -25.00 -45.00
CA ASP A 140 -2.35 -24.33 -45.63
C ASP A 140 -3.40 -24.00 -44.55
N PRO A 141 -3.81 -22.72 -44.41
CA PRO A 141 -4.78 -22.31 -43.38
C PRO A 141 -6.19 -22.87 -43.65
N THR A 142 -6.53 -23.20 -44.89
CA THR A 142 -7.86 -23.68 -45.26
C THR A 142 -7.98 -25.19 -45.11
N THR A 143 -7.04 -25.95 -45.69
CA THR A 143 -7.03 -27.40 -45.60
C THR A 143 -6.36 -27.98 -44.38
N LYS A 144 -5.60 -27.13 -43.65
CA LYS A 144 -4.77 -27.46 -42.48
C LYS A 144 -3.68 -28.51 -42.79
N GLN A 145 -3.33 -28.70 -44.03
CA GLN A 145 -2.35 -29.68 -44.47
C GLN A 145 -0.95 -29.08 -44.56
N VAL A 146 0.04 -29.86 -44.11
CA VAL A 146 1.45 -29.52 -44.27
C VAL A 146 1.84 -29.80 -45.74
N GLN A 147 2.25 -28.72 -46.42
CA GLN A 147 2.59 -28.75 -47.85
C GLN A 147 4.06 -29.13 -48.07
N GLY A 148 4.30 -29.96 -49.09
CA GLY A 148 5.66 -30.36 -49.43
C GLY A 148 6.29 -31.42 -48.54
N PHE A 149 5.56 -31.94 -47.55
CA PHE A 149 5.96 -33.00 -46.66
C PHE A 149 5.22 -34.30 -47.00
N THR A 150 5.94 -35.44 -46.99
CA THR A 150 5.34 -36.78 -47.20
C THR A 150 5.49 -37.58 -45.92
N ALA A 151 4.38 -37.90 -45.29
CA ALA A 151 4.33 -38.70 -44.07
C ALA A 151 4.31 -40.19 -44.34
N THR A 152 4.81 -40.95 -43.37
CA THR A 152 4.66 -42.43 -43.36
C THR A 152 3.49 -42.79 -42.46
N THR A 153 2.52 -43.51 -43.00
CA THR A 153 1.32 -43.93 -42.27
C THR A 153 1.69 -44.67 -40.98
N GLY A 154 1.05 -44.33 -39.89
CA GLY A 154 1.27 -44.89 -38.57
C GLY A 154 2.44 -44.26 -37.78
N GLN A 155 3.26 -43.42 -38.41
CA GLN A 155 4.35 -42.74 -37.74
C GLN A 155 3.85 -41.45 -37.04
N LYS A 156 4.44 -41.12 -35.90
CA LYS A 156 4.18 -39.92 -35.15
C LYS A 156 5.14 -38.79 -35.55
N TYR A 157 4.60 -37.60 -35.74
CA TYR A 157 5.31 -36.41 -36.11
C TYR A 157 4.96 -35.25 -35.14
N CYS A 158 5.95 -34.52 -34.69
CA CYS A 158 5.75 -33.29 -33.97
C CYS A 158 5.79 -32.10 -34.94
N VAL A 159 4.66 -31.41 -35.08
CA VAL A 159 4.52 -30.24 -35.95
C VAL A 159 4.35 -28.99 -35.12
N LYS A 160 5.20 -27.98 -35.38
CA LYS A 160 5.14 -26.66 -34.72
C LYS A 160 4.67 -25.64 -35.75
N TYR A 161 3.63 -24.90 -35.40
CA TYR A 161 3.01 -23.89 -36.28
C TYR A 161 2.34 -22.83 -35.44
N PHE A 162 1.98 -21.69 -36.03
CA PHE A 162 1.25 -20.64 -35.33
C PHE A 162 -0.25 -20.85 -35.43
N ALA A 163 -0.94 -20.76 -34.30
CA ALA A 163 -2.40 -20.80 -34.22
C ALA A 163 -2.90 -19.79 -33.16
N ASN A 164 -4.12 -19.29 -33.36
CA ASN A 164 -4.75 -18.43 -32.38
C ASN A 164 -5.21 -19.23 -31.18
N VAL A 165 -4.72 -18.82 -29.99
CA VAL A 165 -5.12 -19.41 -28.73
C VAL A 165 -5.92 -18.35 -27.95
N ALA A 166 -7.20 -18.66 -27.70
CA ALA A 166 -8.13 -17.69 -27.07
C ALA A 166 -7.68 -17.19 -25.69
N SER A 167 -7.00 -18.03 -24.92
CA SER A 167 -6.46 -17.68 -23.60
C SER A 167 -5.09 -17.00 -23.65
N ALA A 168 -4.44 -16.95 -24.82
CA ALA A 168 -3.14 -16.29 -24.93
C ALA A 168 -3.29 -14.77 -24.82
N GLN A 169 -2.38 -14.17 -24.06
CA GLN A 169 -2.31 -12.73 -23.84
C GLN A 169 -1.15 -12.13 -24.64
N VAL A 170 -1.40 -10.99 -25.25
CA VAL A 170 -0.37 -10.20 -25.95
C VAL A 170 -0.30 -8.83 -25.35
N LEU A 171 0.89 -8.46 -24.91
CA LEU A 171 1.21 -7.09 -24.57
C LEU A 171 1.93 -6.42 -25.76
N THR A 172 1.28 -5.46 -26.37
CA THR A 172 1.92 -4.62 -27.38
C THR A 172 2.69 -3.50 -26.67
N ILE A 173 4.01 -3.51 -26.81
CA ILE A 173 4.91 -2.54 -26.21
C ILE A 173 5.12 -1.41 -27.22
N PRO A 174 4.73 -0.15 -26.94
CA PRO A 174 4.93 0.96 -27.85
C PRO A 174 6.42 1.34 -27.94
N ALA A 175 6.82 1.95 -29.05
CA ALA A 175 8.19 2.43 -29.21
C ALA A 175 8.53 3.61 -28.26
N THR A 176 7.51 4.31 -27.76
CA THR A 176 7.64 5.37 -26.76
C THR A 176 6.76 4.99 -25.56
N PHE A 177 7.37 4.88 -24.39
CA PHE A 177 6.64 4.56 -23.16
C PHE A 177 5.82 5.76 -22.69
N THR A 178 4.54 5.55 -22.50
CA THR A 178 3.59 6.57 -22.06
C THR A 178 2.74 6.02 -20.90
N PRO A 179 3.36 5.70 -19.76
CA PRO A 179 2.62 5.18 -18.61
C PRO A 179 1.62 6.24 -18.10
N GLY A 180 0.40 5.80 -17.85
CA GLY A 180 -0.63 6.64 -17.27
C GLY A 180 -0.37 6.96 -15.81
N VAL A 181 -0.95 8.06 -15.32
CA VAL A 181 -0.91 8.40 -13.90
C VAL A 181 -1.79 7.44 -13.11
N LYS A 182 -1.28 6.97 -11.98
CA LYS A 182 -1.93 5.99 -11.10
C LYS A 182 -1.90 6.47 -9.66
N ARG A 183 -2.78 5.92 -8.82
CA ARG A 183 -2.65 5.99 -7.37
C ARG A 183 -1.96 4.72 -6.89
N ILE A 184 -0.95 4.89 -6.05
CA ILE A 184 -0.22 3.75 -5.45
C ILE A 184 -0.43 3.78 -3.94
N ILE A 185 -0.71 2.63 -3.35
CA ILE A 185 -0.73 2.43 -1.91
C ILE A 185 0.20 1.27 -1.59
N ILE A 186 1.15 1.51 -0.69
CA ILE A 186 2.08 0.50 -0.19
C ILE A 186 1.74 0.26 1.27
N ARG A 187 1.53 -1.00 1.66
CA ARG A 187 1.22 -1.41 3.02
C ARG A 187 2.37 -2.21 3.61
N MET A 188 2.91 -1.78 4.73
CA MET A 188 4.02 -2.44 5.42
C MET A 188 3.62 -2.83 6.84
N ALA A 189 4.08 -3.98 7.32
CA ALA A 189 3.84 -4.42 8.68
C ALA A 189 4.73 -3.64 9.67
N CYS A 190 4.12 -3.20 10.77
CA CYS A 190 4.78 -2.50 11.86
C CYS A 190 4.81 -3.36 13.09
N TYR A 191 5.92 -3.27 13.82
CA TYR A 191 6.16 -4.00 15.06
C TYR A 191 6.62 -3.04 16.14
N THR A 192 6.24 -3.32 17.38
CA THR A 192 6.78 -2.63 18.56
C THR A 192 7.67 -3.56 19.34
N ALA A 193 8.71 -2.99 19.95
CA ALA A 193 9.51 -3.72 20.93
C ALA A 193 8.83 -3.66 22.29
N GLN A 194 8.61 -4.81 22.89
CA GLN A 194 8.02 -4.96 24.23
C GLN A 194 9.06 -5.46 25.23
N GLY A 195 8.88 -5.07 26.49
CA GLY A 195 9.74 -5.46 27.60
C GLY A 195 10.84 -4.43 27.92
N ALA A 196 11.31 -4.46 29.16
CA ALA A 196 12.32 -3.50 29.67
C ALA A 196 13.63 -3.51 28.87
N ASN A 197 13.97 -4.64 28.22
CA ASN A 197 15.18 -4.81 27.41
C ASN A 197 14.86 -4.94 25.91
N ARG A 198 13.62 -4.66 25.48
CA ARG A 198 13.17 -4.82 24.07
C ARG A 198 13.36 -6.26 23.53
N GLU A 199 13.22 -7.25 24.37
CA GLU A 199 13.50 -8.66 24.05
C GLU A 199 12.42 -9.31 23.16
N ASN A 200 11.21 -8.77 23.19
CA ASN A 200 10.09 -9.27 22.41
C ASN A 200 9.59 -8.22 21.44
N SER A 201 9.31 -8.67 20.21
CA SER A 201 8.60 -7.85 19.22
C SER A 201 7.20 -8.39 19.03
N SER A 202 6.20 -7.51 19.04
CA SER A 202 4.83 -7.87 18.70
C SER A 202 4.41 -7.10 17.46
N PHE A 203 3.58 -7.76 16.62
CA PHE A 203 2.91 -7.09 15.53
C PHE A 203 1.99 -6.00 16.08
N ASP A 204 2.12 -4.79 15.56
CA ASP A 204 1.46 -3.62 16.09
C ASP A 204 0.41 -3.03 15.15
N GLY A 205 0.61 -3.18 13.86
CA GLY A 205 -0.30 -2.64 12.85
C GLY A 205 0.33 -2.51 11.49
N TYR A 206 -0.25 -1.65 10.67
CA TYR A 206 0.21 -1.41 9.31
C TYR A 206 0.51 0.07 9.08
N LEU A 207 1.63 0.34 8.41
CA LEU A 207 1.93 1.63 7.81
C LEU A 207 1.48 1.61 6.35
N TYR A 208 0.59 2.53 5.99
CA TYR A 208 0.14 2.76 4.62
C TYR A 208 0.83 4.00 4.06
N ILE A 209 1.49 3.85 2.94
CA ILE A 209 2.09 4.95 2.19
C ILE A 209 1.21 5.18 0.97
N HIS A 210 0.53 6.31 0.96
CA HIS A 210 -0.37 6.70 -0.12
C HIS A 210 0.33 7.70 -1.04
N ILE A 211 0.35 7.39 -2.32
CA ILE A 211 0.86 8.26 -3.38
C ILE A 211 -0.32 8.52 -4.32
N PRO A 212 -1.03 9.66 -4.14
CA PRO A 212 -2.27 9.94 -4.86
C PRO A 212 -2.07 9.98 -6.37
N TYR A 213 -0.96 10.59 -6.83
CA TYR A 213 -0.56 10.65 -8.23
C TYR A 213 0.87 10.16 -8.35
N ALA A 214 1.04 9.03 -9.02
CA ALA A 214 2.31 8.43 -9.34
C ALA A 214 2.37 8.11 -10.84
N GLN A 215 3.54 8.19 -11.41
CA GLN A 215 3.81 7.73 -12.76
C GLN A 215 5.00 6.78 -12.75
N PHE A 216 4.88 5.66 -13.45
CA PHE A 216 6.01 4.76 -13.64
C PHE A 216 7.01 5.45 -14.56
N ILE A 217 8.29 5.53 -14.14
CA ILE A 217 9.32 6.32 -14.82
C ILE A 217 10.40 5.47 -15.47
N ASP A 218 10.56 4.27 -15.00
CA ASP A 218 11.50 3.31 -15.56
C ASP A 218 10.83 1.94 -15.57
N GLY A 219 10.81 1.33 -16.71
CA GLY A 219 10.33 -0.01 -16.88
C GLY A 219 11.53 -0.87 -17.27
N ASP A 220 12.22 -1.48 -16.30
CA ASP A 220 12.97 -2.67 -16.65
C ASP A 220 11.96 -3.71 -17.14
N ALA A 221 11.60 -3.59 -18.42
CA ALA A 221 10.72 -4.53 -19.11
C ALA A 221 11.43 -5.86 -19.37
N GLY A 222 12.66 -6.03 -18.87
CA GLY A 222 13.42 -7.25 -18.95
C GLY A 222 12.74 -8.37 -18.14
N VAL A 223 12.69 -9.56 -18.70
CA VAL A 223 12.39 -10.79 -17.98
C VAL A 223 13.74 -11.40 -17.63
N ASN A 224 14.20 -11.14 -16.41
CA ASN A 224 15.45 -11.69 -15.91
C ASN A 224 15.12 -12.98 -15.16
N GLY A 225 15.34 -14.10 -15.80
CA GLY A 225 15.20 -15.41 -15.18
C GLY A 225 16.39 -16.29 -15.56
N SER A 226 16.84 -17.11 -14.62
CA SER A 226 17.81 -18.17 -14.87
C SER A 226 17.19 -19.52 -14.52
N GLN A 227 17.88 -20.62 -14.75
CA GLN A 227 17.41 -21.94 -14.32
C GLN A 227 17.26 -22.09 -12.81
N THR A 228 17.90 -21.20 -12.03
CA THR A 228 17.95 -21.24 -10.57
C THR A 228 17.27 -20.05 -9.92
N GLU A 229 16.89 -19.01 -10.67
CA GLU A 229 16.32 -17.78 -10.13
C GLU A 229 14.95 -17.51 -10.77
N ILE A 230 14.00 -17.13 -9.94
CA ILE A 230 12.67 -16.72 -10.38
C ILE A 230 12.77 -15.32 -10.99
N ALA A 231 12.07 -15.09 -12.09
CA ALA A 231 11.99 -13.77 -12.69
C ALA A 231 11.36 -12.76 -11.72
N THR A 232 11.99 -11.61 -11.57
CA THR A 232 11.50 -10.51 -10.74
C THR A 232 10.95 -9.38 -11.60
N THR A 233 9.99 -8.64 -11.07
CA THR A 233 9.46 -7.42 -11.66
C THR A 233 9.83 -6.24 -10.77
N THR A 234 10.55 -5.28 -11.32
CA THR A 234 10.86 -4.02 -10.61
C THR A 234 9.90 -2.93 -11.08
N TRP A 235 9.29 -2.24 -10.11
CA TRP A 235 8.36 -1.14 -10.31
C TRP A 235 9.03 0.14 -9.85
N THR A 236 9.45 0.97 -10.78
CA THR A 236 10.03 2.28 -10.46
C THR A 236 9.01 3.37 -10.79
N PHE A 237 8.72 4.22 -9.82
CA PHE A 237 7.73 5.29 -9.98
C PHE A 237 8.20 6.58 -9.32
N SER A 238 7.63 7.68 -9.80
CA SER A 238 7.80 9.01 -9.20
C SER A 238 6.43 9.58 -8.87
N SER A 239 6.34 10.23 -7.70
CA SER A 239 5.14 10.98 -7.36
C SER A 239 5.05 12.24 -8.22
N LEU A 240 3.83 12.57 -8.55
CA LEU A 240 3.46 13.85 -9.14
C LEU A 240 2.76 14.70 -8.07
N SER A 241 2.87 16.01 -8.16
CA SER A 241 2.19 16.90 -7.22
C SER A 241 0.67 16.71 -7.35
N TYR A 242 0.05 16.37 -6.23
CA TYR A 242 -1.39 16.32 -6.08
C TYR A 242 -1.86 17.57 -5.38
N ARG A 243 -2.75 18.30 -6.00
CA ARG A 243 -3.46 19.40 -5.38
C ARG A 243 -4.82 18.87 -4.96
N GLU A 244 -5.00 18.66 -3.68
CA GLU A 244 -6.33 18.44 -3.15
C GLU A 244 -7.14 19.70 -3.46
N ALA A 245 -8.34 19.54 -4.03
CA ALA A 245 -9.23 20.66 -4.25
C ALA A 245 -9.63 21.17 -2.85
N VAL A 246 -8.81 22.03 -2.31
CA VAL A 246 -9.13 22.73 -1.07
C VAL A 246 -10.40 23.50 -1.34
N LYS A 247 -11.45 23.18 -0.61
CA LYS A 247 -12.69 23.93 -0.57
C LYS A 247 -12.30 25.42 -0.52
N ALA A 248 -12.72 26.15 -1.53
CA ALA A 248 -12.46 27.55 -1.70
C ALA A 248 -12.58 28.29 -0.35
N CYS A 249 -11.46 28.60 0.22
CA CYS A 249 -11.39 29.47 1.37
C CYS A 249 -10.26 30.44 1.15
N SER A 250 -10.68 31.67 0.84
CA SER A 250 -9.99 32.93 1.03
C SER A 250 -8.51 33.05 0.65
N GLU A 251 -8.25 34.04 -0.02
CA GLU A 251 -7.15 34.85 -0.55
C GLU A 251 -5.70 34.64 -0.06
N CYS A 252 -5.39 33.67 0.86
CA CYS A 252 -4.05 33.45 1.40
C CYS A 252 -3.65 31.98 1.64
N ALA A 253 -4.40 30.99 1.12
CA ALA A 253 -3.96 29.61 1.21
C ALA A 253 -2.86 29.39 0.18
N LEU A 254 -1.62 29.28 0.63
CA LEU A 254 -0.55 28.62 -0.11
C LEU A 254 -1.07 27.24 -0.49
N ASP A 255 -1.23 27.06 -1.78
CA ASP A 255 -1.69 25.84 -2.46
C ASP A 255 -0.71 24.72 -2.11
N THR A 256 -0.96 23.99 -1.02
CA THR A 256 -0.06 22.94 -0.55
C THR A 256 -0.22 21.72 -1.45
N ALA A 257 0.65 21.65 -2.44
CA ALA A 257 0.77 20.44 -3.26
C ALA A 257 1.36 19.31 -2.40
N VAL A 258 0.69 18.16 -2.38
CA VAL A 258 1.10 16.98 -1.64
C VAL A 258 1.69 15.95 -2.59
N LEU A 259 2.84 15.36 -2.28
CA LEU A 259 3.45 14.26 -3.03
C LEU A 259 2.93 12.90 -2.57
N GLY A 260 2.61 12.77 -1.30
CA GLY A 260 2.10 11.57 -0.67
C GLY A 260 1.86 11.78 0.81
N TYR A 261 1.24 10.82 1.47
CA TYR A 261 1.03 10.84 2.92
C TYR A 261 1.17 9.43 3.49
N MET A 262 1.55 9.36 4.74
CA MET A 262 1.71 8.11 5.48
C MET A 262 0.62 8.01 6.53
N VAL A 263 -0.02 6.85 6.62
CA VAL A 263 -1.06 6.57 7.60
C VAL A 263 -0.65 5.32 8.37
N TYR A 264 -0.50 5.47 9.67
CA TYR A 264 -0.31 4.33 10.55
C TYR A 264 -1.67 3.89 11.10
N ALA A 265 -1.98 2.60 10.94
CA ALA A 265 -3.19 1.97 11.45
C ALA A 265 -2.78 0.86 12.43
N PRO A 266 -2.91 1.09 13.73
CA PRO A 266 -2.66 0.05 14.73
C PRO A 266 -3.69 -1.08 14.61
N CYS A 267 -3.26 -2.33 14.82
CA CYS A 267 -4.15 -3.49 14.94
C CYS A 267 -4.65 -3.65 16.39
N GLY A 268 -5.94 -3.77 16.54
CA GLY A 268 -6.65 -3.90 17.82
C GLY A 268 -7.24 -2.59 18.29
N ASP A 269 -8.16 -2.67 19.25
CA ASP A 269 -8.67 -1.54 20.02
C ASP A 269 -7.56 -0.96 20.91
N ARG A 270 -6.47 -0.48 20.33
CA ARG A 270 -5.74 0.56 21.01
C ARG A 270 -6.64 1.79 20.98
N ALA A 271 -7.52 1.88 21.97
CA ALA A 271 -7.96 3.18 22.43
C ALA A 271 -6.72 4.06 22.39
N GLN A 272 -6.74 5.08 21.55
CA GLN A 272 -5.64 6.03 21.30
C GLN A 272 -4.80 6.10 22.56
N SER A 273 -3.49 5.81 22.48
CA SER A 273 -2.66 5.54 23.66
C SER A 273 -2.77 6.70 24.62
N VAL A 274 -3.71 6.58 25.56
CA VAL A 274 -3.88 7.62 26.61
C VAL A 274 -2.61 7.62 27.44
N GLU A 275 -1.88 8.71 27.48
CA GLU A 275 -0.67 8.85 28.30
C GLU A 275 -1.00 9.17 29.75
N GLY A 276 -2.15 9.80 29.98
CA GLY A 276 -2.54 10.24 31.31
C GLY A 276 -4.01 10.59 31.43
N LEU A 277 -4.39 10.84 32.66
CA LEU A 277 -5.67 11.43 33.02
C LEU A 277 -5.44 12.81 33.64
N VAL A 278 -6.29 13.76 33.31
CA VAL A 278 -6.27 15.10 33.94
C VAL A 278 -7.69 15.46 34.36
N VAL A 279 -7.81 16.03 35.57
CA VAL A 279 -9.02 16.68 36.03
C VAL A 279 -8.83 18.18 35.83
N VAL A 280 -9.66 18.79 35.02
CA VAL A 280 -9.59 20.23 34.76
C VAL A 280 -9.97 20.99 36.03
N GLY A 281 -9.07 21.89 36.49
CA GLY A 281 -9.21 22.60 37.76
C GLY A 281 -8.71 21.81 38.97
N GLY A 282 -8.44 20.51 38.84
CA GLY A 282 -7.89 19.67 39.94
C GLY A 282 -8.87 19.40 41.07
N SER A 283 -9.99 20.12 41.16
CA SER A 283 -10.99 20.01 42.23
C SER A 283 -12.40 20.33 41.76
N VAL A 284 -13.38 19.81 42.48
CA VAL A 284 -14.79 20.17 42.36
C VAL A 284 -15.36 20.58 43.72
N THR A 285 -16.28 21.53 43.71
CA THR A 285 -17.04 21.95 44.90
C THR A 285 -18.49 21.55 44.69
N VAL A 286 -19.09 20.90 45.69
CA VAL A 286 -20.48 20.45 45.69
C VAL A 286 -21.15 20.77 47.01
N ALA A 287 -22.41 21.23 47.02
CA ALA A 287 -23.17 21.40 48.24
C ALA A 287 -23.67 20.07 48.78
N THR A 288 -23.96 19.97 50.07
CA THR A 288 -24.59 18.77 50.66
C THR A 288 -25.89 18.42 49.93
N SER A 289 -26.06 17.16 49.57
CA SER A 289 -27.17 16.60 48.74
C SER A 289 -27.24 17.13 47.29
N ALA A 290 -26.23 17.85 46.80
CA ALA A 290 -26.12 18.26 45.42
C ALA A 290 -25.17 17.28 44.66
N GLN A 291 -25.24 17.34 43.33
CA GLN A 291 -24.44 16.50 42.46
C GLN A 291 -23.62 17.34 41.47
N VAL A 292 -22.41 16.89 41.15
CA VAL A 292 -21.52 17.54 40.19
C VAL A 292 -20.74 16.48 39.40
N GLN A 293 -20.58 16.66 38.10
CA GLN A 293 -19.77 15.82 37.24
C GLN A 293 -18.29 16.19 37.38
N ILE A 294 -17.40 15.20 37.57
CA ILE A 294 -15.94 15.44 37.53
C ILE A 294 -15.52 15.70 36.08
N PRO A 295 -14.85 16.86 35.80
CA PRO A 295 -14.35 17.18 34.47
C PRO A 295 -13.01 16.45 34.20
N VAL A 296 -13.04 15.13 33.96
CA VAL A 296 -11.87 14.31 33.66
C VAL A 296 -11.70 14.17 32.14
N TYR A 297 -10.45 14.18 31.69
CA TYR A 297 -10.09 14.05 30.27
C TYR A 297 -8.90 13.09 30.11
N TYR A 298 -8.84 12.40 28.98
CA TYR A 298 -7.63 11.72 28.53
C TYR A 298 -6.60 12.72 28.03
N VAL A 299 -5.36 12.52 28.42
CA VAL A 299 -4.20 13.22 27.85
C VAL A 299 -3.59 12.31 26.79
N MET A 300 -3.54 12.79 25.56
CA MET A 300 -3.00 12.08 24.41
C MET A 300 -1.49 12.36 24.26
N PRO A 301 -0.72 11.55 23.51
CA PRO A 301 0.72 11.75 23.27
C PRO A 301 1.09 13.09 22.63
N ASP A 302 0.17 13.70 21.92
CA ASP A 302 0.33 15.05 21.35
C ASP A 302 -0.07 16.18 22.32
N ASN A 303 -0.27 15.87 23.61
CA ASN A 303 -0.79 16.76 24.64
C ASN A 303 -2.19 17.33 24.37
N THR A 304 -2.93 16.79 23.41
CA THR A 304 -4.35 17.09 23.28
C THR A 304 -5.15 16.41 24.39
N ILE A 305 -6.27 17.03 24.80
CA ILE A 305 -7.20 16.45 25.77
C ILE A 305 -8.47 16.00 25.05
N VAL A 306 -8.92 14.78 25.36
CA VAL A 306 -10.10 14.17 24.75
C VAL A 306 -11.06 13.74 25.86
N THR A 307 -12.36 13.97 25.65
CA THR A 307 -13.39 13.52 26.60
C THR A 307 -13.41 11.98 26.64
N PRO A 308 -13.26 11.36 27.82
CA PRO A 308 -13.30 9.91 27.96
C PRO A 308 -14.73 9.37 27.81
N ASN A 309 -14.84 8.10 27.49
CA ASN A 309 -16.04 7.35 27.84
C ASN A 309 -15.93 7.01 29.34
N TYR A 310 -16.83 7.54 30.15
CA TYR A 310 -16.81 7.35 31.60
C TYR A 310 -16.92 5.88 32.02
N ALA A 311 -17.54 5.04 31.21
CA ALA A 311 -17.60 3.59 31.41
C ALA A 311 -16.21 2.89 31.41
N ASP A 312 -15.21 3.54 30.82
CA ASP A 312 -13.81 3.02 30.75
C ASP A 312 -13.00 3.44 32.00
N LEU A 313 -13.59 4.22 32.90
CA LEU A 313 -12.96 4.74 34.09
C LEU A 313 -13.53 4.07 35.34
N THR A 314 -12.68 3.97 36.36
CA THR A 314 -13.06 3.56 37.71
C THR A 314 -12.89 4.74 38.65
N PHE A 315 -13.90 5.02 39.45
CA PHE A 315 -13.94 6.09 40.43
C PHE A 315 -14.07 5.49 41.83
N GLU A 316 -13.27 6.01 42.77
CA GLU A 316 -13.29 5.55 44.17
C GLU A 316 -13.14 6.77 45.09
N SER A 317 -14.11 6.92 45.99
CA SER A 317 -14.03 7.96 47.04
C SER A 317 -13.14 7.47 48.20
N VAL A 318 -12.31 8.36 48.72
CA VAL A 318 -11.48 8.06 49.89
C VAL A 318 -12.29 8.14 51.17
N ALA A 319 -13.38 8.90 51.19
CA ALA A 319 -14.26 9.07 52.36
C ALA A 319 -15.73 9.23 51.89
N ASP A 320 -16.45 8.12 51.81
CA ASP A 320 -17.85 8.06 51.36
C ASP A 320 -18.82 8.80 52.31
N GLU A 321 -18.43 8.93 53.56
CA GLU A 321 -19.19 9.72 54.54
C GLU A 321 -19.16 11.25 54.26
N THR A 322 -18.20 11.71 53.45
CA THR A 322 -18.10 13.11 53.02
C THR A 322 -18.69 13.31 51.61
N ALA A 323 -18.31 12.48 50.63
CA ALA A 323 -18.87 12.50 49.31
C ALA A 323 -18.80 11.10 48.67
N THR A 324 -19.83 10.72 47.95
CA THR A 324 -19.87 9.50 47.13
C THR A 324 -19.66 9.83 45.65
N VAL A 325 -19.26 8.86 44.85
CA VAL A 325 -19.11 9.00 43.40
C VAL A 325 -19.76 7.84 42.67
N SER A 326 -20.47 8.11 41.58
CA SER A 326 -21.06 7.09 40.73
C SER A 326 -20.04 6.55 39.71
N GLU A 327 -20.37 5.40 39.07
CA GLU A 327 -19.61 4.82 37.95
C GLU A 327 -19.51 5.77 36.75
N GLU A 328 -20.40 6.75 36.67
CA GLU A 328 -20.42 7.78 35.64
C GLU A 328 -19.63 9.04 36.03
N GLY A 329 -18.91 8.99 37.16
CA GLY A 329 -18.09 10.11 37.65
C GLY A 329 -18.87 11.31 38.21
N VAL A 330 -20.12 11.07 38.64
CA VAL A 330 -20.94 12.10 39.33
C VAL A 330 -20.70 12.03 40.84
N VAL A 331 -20.22 13.12 41.42
CA VAL A 331 -19.99 13.25 42.86
C VAL A 331 -21.26 13.79 43.51
N GLU A 332 -21.68 13.17 44.62
CA GLU A 332 -22.75 13.66 45.48
C GLU A 332 -22.20 14.03 46.88
N GLY A 333 -22.46 15.25 47.31
CA GLY A 333 -22.06 15.71 48.63
C GLY A 333 -22.92 15.06 49.73
N VAL A 334 -22.29 14.37 50.70
CA VAL A 334 -22.97 13.70 51.84
C VAL A 334 -22.90 14.55 53.09
N ALA A 335 -21.72 14.99 53.50
CA ALA A 335 -21.51 15.83 54.66
C ALA A 335 -20.45 16.88 54.39
N GLN A 336 -20.56 18.04 55.06
CA GLN A 336 -19.59 19.13 54.91
C GLN A 336 -18.17 18.65 55.28
N GLY A 337 -17.22 18.87 54.38
CA GLY A 337 -15.83 18.46 54.55
C GLY A 337 -15.07 18.37 53.25
N ASN A 338 -13.86 17.82 53.30
CA ASN A 338 -13.01 17.60 52.13
C ASN A 338 -12.71 16.11 51.95
N THR A 339 -12.73 15.64 50.74
CA THR A 339 -12.32 14.29 50.37
C THR A 339 -11.58 14.28 49.03
N THR A 340 -11.14 13.12 48.60
CA THR A 340 -10.47 12.93 47.30
C THR A 340 -11.12 11.76 46.57
N ILE A 341 -11.35 11.92 45.31
CA ILE A 341 -11.77 10.84 44.42
C ILE A 341 -10.54 10.35 43.65
N ASN A 342 -10.24 9.07 43.75
CA ASN A 342 -9.25 8.41 42.90
C ASN A 342 -9.91 7.99 41.58
N ILE A 343 -9.22 8.24 40.48
CA ILE A 343 -9.73 7.99 39.12
C ILE A 343 -8.64 7.22 38.37
N ASN A 344 -8.98 6.09 37.79
CA ASN A 344 -8.07 5.31 36.95
C ASN A 344 -8.79 4.73 35.73
N ILE A 345 -7.99 4.40 34.69
CA ILE A 345 -8.53 3.67 33.53
C ILE A 345 -8.70 2.20 33.94
N THR A 346 -9.91 1.66 33.79
CA THR A 346 -10.27 0.31 34.22
C THR A 346 -9.36 -0.77 33.62
N SER A 347 -9.02 -0.64 32.33
CA SER A 347 -8.13 -1.56 31.60
C SER A 347 -6.62 -1.31 31.86
N ARG A 348 -6.26 -0.14 32.44
CA ARG A 348 -4.87 0.29 32.71
C ARG A 348 -4.80 1.05 34.04
N PRO A 349 -4.90 0.37 35.18
CA PRO A 349 -4.99 1.03 36.49
C PRO A 349 -3.73 1.78 36.91
N GLU A 350 -2.61 1.61 36.19
CA GLU A 350 -1.40 2.42 36.37
C GLU A 350 -1.57 3.87 35.91
N ILE A 351 -2.50 4.13 34.97
CA ILE A 351 -2.86 5.49 34.54
C ILE A 351 -3.97 6.00 35.44
N LYS A 352 -3.60 6.87 36.35
CA LYS A 352 -4.49 7.39 37.38
C LYS A 352 -4.30 8.86 37.65
N THR A 353 -5.35 9.50 38.17
CA THR A 353 -5.35 10.86 38.65
C THR A 353 -6.23 10.98 39.90
N THR A 354 -6.26 12.13 40.51
CA THR A 354 -7.11 12.40 41.66
C THR A 354 -7.89 13.70 41.48
N CYS A 355 -9.08 13.75 42.01
CA CYS A 355 -9.91 14.97 42.10
C CYS A 355 -10.15 15.30 43.56
N ALA A 356 -9.74 16.51 43.98
CA ALA A 356 -10.12 17.00 45.29
C ALA A 356 -11.59 17.42 45.29
N VAL A 357 -12.32 17.08 46.35
CA VAL A 357 -13.75 17.40 46.49
C VAL A 357 -13.93 18.18 47.78
N GLU A 358 -14.52 19.38 47.67
CA GLU A 358 -14.96 20.18 48.78
C GLU A 358 -16.49 20.15 48.87
N VAL A 359 -17.03 19.64 49.98
CA VAL A 359 -18.47 19.65 50.25
C VAL A 359 -18.79 20.82 51.15
N THR A 360 -19.61 21.75 50.66
CA THR A 360 -20.07 22.93 51.38
C THR A 360 -21.44 22.65 52.02
N ALA A 361 -21.80 23.48 53.01
CA ALA A 361 -23.17 23.49 53.53
C ALA A 361 -24.18 23.86 52.42
N ALA A 362 -25.38 23.31 52.50
CA ALA A 362 -26.48 23.56 51.54
C ALA A 362 -26.97 25.02 51.62
#